data_5c4e4b6b63900379e50116f14446a478
#
_entry.id   5c4e4b6b63900379e50116f14446a478
#
_cell.length_a   1.000
_cell.length_b   1.000
_cell.length_c   1.000
_cell.angle_alpha   90.00
_cell.angle_beta   90.00
_cell.angle_gamma   90.00
#
_symmetry.space_group_name_H-M   'P 1'
#
loop_
_entity.id
_entity.type
_entity.pdbx_description
1 polymer ?
#
loop_
_entity_poly.entity_id
_entity_poly.type
_entity_poly.pdbx_seq_one_letter_code
_entity_poly.pdbx_strand_id
1 'polypeptide(L)'
;MAPTHYPTAWDDPDTHRAWTKLIGCAVLGQILWVAAWAGLLAWYVILSVTWTLWLFFVPLLYTFYRVFLQRVYIGTALHARRILREHPWQVFEDLASDIGNLPGVRPGYAWLQLPDPQAPNEHVTMVMHSHVRSMWWGRLSKRAAPHRKAQVRQIWFAGDPRVAGVIAVPGPRHFYVLTQTVKASPNSEAQPEESMEL
;
A
#
# COMPACT_ATOMS: atom_id res chain seq x y z
N MET A 1 14.40 -0.93 -18.61
CA MET A 1 13.60 -1.73 -19.56
C MET A 1 12.31 -0.98 -19.75
N ALA A 2 11.98 -0.59 -21.00
CA ALA A 2 10.70 0.02 -21.30
C ALA A 2 9.59 -1.04 -21.11
N PRO A 3 8.40 -0.68 -20.61
CA PRO A 3 7.27 -1.60 -20.58
C PRO A 3 6.97 -1.96 -22.05
N THR A 4 7.04 -3.23 -22.35
CA THR A 4 6.54 -3.74 -23.62
C THR A 4 5.07 -3.37 -23.70
N HIS A 5 4.60 -2.96 -24.90
CA HIS A 5 3.22 -2.55 -25.14
C HIS A 5 2.24 -3.74 -25.02
N TYR A 6 2.03 -4.19 -23.80
CA TYR A 6 0.97 -5.13 -23.50
C TYR A 6 -0.36 -4.39 -23.35
N PRO A 7 -1.48 -4.97 -23.83
CA PRO A 7 -2.80 -4.35 -23.70
C PRO A 7 -3.23 -4.13 -22.26
N THR A 8 -2.78 -5.01 -21.34
CA THR A 8 -2.98 -4.84 -19.90
C THR A 8 -1.66 -5.09 -19.14
N ALA A 9 -1.55 -4.52 -17.94
CA ALA A 9 -0.40 -4.75 -17.09
C ALA A 9 -0.29 -6.23 -16.66
N TRP A 10 -1.39 -6.97 -16.68
CA TRP A 10 -1.43 -8.38 -16.31
C TRP A 10 -0.81 -9.29 -17.36
N ASP A 11 -0.80 -8.89 -18.64
CA ASP A 11 -0.25 -9.68 -19.75
C ASP A 11 1.29 -9.71 -19.73
N ASP A 12 1.91 -8.83 -18.97
CA ASP A 12 3.35 -8.84 -18.74
C ASP A 12 3.74 -10.04 -17.84
N PRO A 13 4.59 -10.96 -18.33
CA PRO A 13 4.97 -12.17 -17.60
C PRO A 13 5.70 -11.88 -16.29
N ASP A 14 6.43 -10.76 -16.20
CA ASP A 14 7.14 -10.38 -14.99
C ASP A 14 6.17 -9.87 -13.92
N THR A 15 5.13 -9.14 -14.33
CA THR A 15 4.02 -8.73 -13.48
C THR A 15 3.29 -9.95 -12.91
N HIS A 16 2.96 -10.91 -13.74
CA HIS A 16 2.29 -12.13 -13.33
C HIS A 16 3.13 -12.95 -12.32
N ARG A 17 4.43 -13.11 -12.57
CA ARG A 17 5.36 -13.80 -11.66
C ARG A 17 5.48 -13.09 -10.30
N ALA A 18 5.62 -11.76 -10.32
CA ALA A 18 5.74 -10.97 -9.12
C ALA A 18 4.45 -11.04 -8.27
N TRP A 19 3.28 -10.98 -8.91
CA TRP A 19 2.01 -11.13 -8.23
C TRP A 19 1.83 -12.55 -7.65
N THR A 20 2.16 -13.60 -8.40
CA THR A 20 2.07 -14.99 -7.93
C THR A 20 2.97 -15.21 -6.71
N LYS A 21 4.17 -14.64 -6.72
CA LYS A 21 5.06 -14.69 -5.55
C LYS A 21 4.47 -13.95 -4.36
N LEU A 22 3.88 -12.77 -4.56
CA LEU A 22 3.27 -11.96 -3.52
C LEU A 22 2.10 -12.70 -2.86
N ILE A 23 1.15 -13.21 -3.67
CA ILE A 23 -0.01 -13.94 -3.13
C ILE A 23 0.40 -15.26 -2.50
N GLY A 24 1.36 -15.97 -3.09
CA GLY A 24 1.90 -17.22 -2.53
C GLY A 24 2.52 -17.02 -1.15
N CYS A 25 3.35 -15.97 -0.98
CA CYS A 25 3.90 -15.61 0.33
C CYS A 25 2.81 -15.21 1.35
N ALA A 26 1.77 -14.48 0.90
CA ALA A 26 0.68 -14.08 1.77
C ALA A 26 -0.16 -15.29 2.23
N VAL A 27 -0.50 -16.20 1.31
CA VAL A 27 -1.26 -17.43 1.62
C VAL A 27 -0.45 -18.36 2.51
N LEU A 28 0.83 -18.60 2.20
CA LEU A 28 1.70 -19.40 3.06
C LEU A 28 1.83 -18.79 4.45
N GLY A 29 2.02 -17.48 4.53
CA GLY A 29 2.02 -16.74 5.79
C GLY A 29 0.72 -16.91 6.57
N GLN A 30 -0.43 -16.87 5.90
CA GLN A 30 -1.74 -17.11 6.53
C GLN A 30 -1.82 -18.51 7.14
N ILE A 31 -1.43 -19.54 6.40
CA ILE A 31 -1.44 -20.92 6.87
C ILE A 31 -0.53 -21.09 8.09
N LEU A 32 0.71 -20.58 8.01
CA LEU A 32 1.68 -20.69 9.10
C LEU A 32 1.20 -19.98 10.38
N TRP A 33 0.63 -18.78 10.25
CA TRP A 33 0.15 -18.02 11.42
C TRP A 33 -1.10 -18.66 12.04
N VAL A 34 -2.01 -19.23 11.23
CA VAL A 34 -3.17 -20.00 11.75
C VAL A 34 -2.69 -21.26 12.47
N ALA A 35 -1.74 -22.00 11.89
CA ALA A 35 -1.17 -23.18 12.53
C ALA A 35 -0.45 -22.82 13.84
N ALA A 36 0.32 -21.74 13.87
CA ALA A 36 1.00 -21.27 15.09
C ALA A 36 -0.01 -20.88 16.18
N TRP A 37 -1.09 -20.18 15.81
CA TRP A 37 -2.15 -19.79 16.74
C TRP A 37 -2.87 -21.02 17.32
N ALA A 38 -3.25 -21.98 16.47
CA ALA A 38 -3.88 -23.22 16.90
C ALA A 38 -2.96 -24.07 17.77
N GLY A 39 -1.66 -24.15 17.42
CA GLY A 39 -0.65 -24.84 18.22
C GLY A 39 -0.46 -24.23 19.61
N LEU A 40 -0.42 -22.90 19.71
CA LEU A 40 -0.35 -22.20 21.01
C LEU A 40 -1.59 -22.46 21.87
N LEU A 41 -2.79 -22.48 21.26
CA LEU A 41 -4.02 -22.82 21.97
C LEU A 41 -4.02 -24.26 22.46
N ALA A 42 -3.64 -25.21 21.63
CA ALA A 42 -3.55 -26.62 22.00
C ALA A 42 -2.56 -26.81 23.16
N TRP A 43 -1.40 -26.18 23.08
CA TRP A 43 -0.39 -26.24 24.14
C TRP A 43 -0.91 -25.65 25.45
N TYR A 44 -1.59 -24.49 25.40
CA TYR A 44 -2.20 -23.89 26.59
C TYR A 44 -3.22 -24.83 27.25
N VAL A 45 -4.07 -25.50 26.46
CA VAL A 45 -5.07 -26.46 26.95
C VAL A 45 -4.38 -27.67 27.63
N ILE A 46 -3.29 -28.18 27.06
CA ILE A 46 -2.55 -29.32 27.60
C ILE A 46 -1.92 -28.96 28.95
N LEU A 47 -1.36 -27.78 29.09
CA LEU A 47 -0.68 -27.35 30.33
C LEU A 47 -1.64 -27.18 31.51
N SER A 48 -2.92 -26.89 31.30
CA SER A 48 -4.02 -26.78 32.29
C SER A 48 -3.74 -25.92 33.53
N VAL A 49 -2.73 -25.06 33.51
CA VAL A 49 -2.31 -24.27 34.68
C VAL A 49 -2.73 -22.81 34.53
N THR A 50 -3.50 -22.30 35.48
CA THR A 50 -4.15 -20.98 35.41
C THR A 50 -3.16 -19.81 35.25
N TRP A 51 -2.02 -19.87 35.94
CA TRP A 51 -1.04 -18.77 35.84
C TRP A 51 -0.31 -18.71 34.49
N THR A 52 -0.26 -19.81 33.73
CA THR A 52 0.34 -19.82 32.40
C THR A 52 -0.45 -19.01 31.39
N LEU A 53 -1.71 -18.67 31.67
CA LEU A 53 -2.52 -17.80 30.84
C LEU A 53 -1.81 -16.48 30.51
N TRP A 54 -1.19 -15.87 31.51
CA TRP A 54 -0.48 -14.59 31.33
C TRP A 54 0.73 -14.72 30.40
N LEU A 55 1.43 -15.84 30.45
CA LEU A 55 2.56 -16.12 29.57
C LEU A 55 2.11 -16.33 28.12
N PHE A 56 0.98 -17.00 27.91
CA PHE A 56 0.45 -17.30 26.57
C PHE A 56 -0.37 -16.14 25.98
N PHE A 57 -0.89 -15.24 26.79
CA PHE A 57 -1.76 -14.15 26.33
C PHE A 57 -1.11 -13.27 25.26
N VAL A 58 0.12 -12.84 25.48
CA VAL A 58 0.83 -11.97 24.54
C VAL A 58 1.13 -12.68 23.21
N PRO A 59 1.71 -13.90 23.19
CA PRO A 59 1.89 -14.66 21.96
C PRO A 59 0.59 -14.96 21.21
N LEU A 60 -0.49 -15.31 21.92
CA LEU A 60 -1.79 -15.57 21.31
C LEU A 60 -2.37 -14.31 20.65
N LEU A 61 -2.31 -13.17 21.33
CA LEU A 61 -2.77 -11.91 20.79
C LEU A 61 -1.93 -11.48 19.57
N TYR A 62 -0.61 -11.66 19.64
CA TYR A 62 0.29 -11.36 18.54
C TYR A 62 0.03 -12.25 17.32
N THR A 63 -0.10 -13.57 17.51
CA THR A 63 -0.40 -14.51 16.40
C THR A 63 -1.77 -14.23 15.79
N PHE A 64 -2.78 -13.93 16.59
CA PHE A 64 -4.10 -13.51 16.13
C PHE A 64 -4.02 -12.23 15.27
N TYR A 65 -3.32 -11.20 15.76
CA TYR A 65 -3.06 -9.99 14.98
C TYR A 65 -2.39 -10.29 13.65
N ARG A 66 -1.40 -11.19 13.63
CA ARG A 66 -0.70 -11.60 12.40
C ARG A 66 -1.63 -12.35 11.42
N VAL A 67 -2.51 -13.19 11.92
CA VAL A 67 -3.54 -13.86 11.10
C VAL A 67 -4.45 -12.82 10.42
N PHE A 68 -4.90 -11.82 11.18
CA PHE A 68 -5.72 -10.74 10.64
C PHE A 68 -4.99 -9.90 9.59
N LEU A 69 -3.74 -9.55 9.87
CA LEU A 69 -2.91 -8.76 8.96
C LEU A 69 -2.68 -9.47 7.62
N GLN A 70 -2.49 -10.80 7.63
CA GLN A 70 -2.33 -11.59 6.40
C GLN A 70 -3.59 -11.56 5.52
N ARG A 71 -4.78 -11.55 6.11
CA ARG A 71 -6.05 -11.40 5.35
C ARG A 71 -6.10 -10.07 4.62
N VAL A 72 -5.64 -8.99 5.25
CA VAL A 72 -5.55 -7.67 4.62
C VAL A 72 -4.58 -7.71 3.43
N TYR A 73 -3.43 -8.37 3.55
CA TYR A 73 -2.48 -8.52 2.44
C TYR A 73 -3.05 -9.31 1.27
N ILE A 74 -3.78 -10.40 1.54
CA ILE A 74 -4.46 -11.17 0.50
C ILE A 74 -5.50 -10.30 -0.21
N GLY A 75 -6.32 -9.57 0.54
CA GLY A 75 -7.32 -8.65 -0.03
C GLY A 75 -6.68 -7.58 -0.91
N THR A 76 -5.59 -6.97 -0.44
CA THR A 76 -4.83 -5.97 -1.22
C THR A 76 -4.23 -6.58 -2.49
N ALA A 77 -3.69 -7.80 -2.43
CA ALA A 77 -3.16 -8.49 -3.61
C ALA A 77 -4.24 -8.81 -4.65
N LEU A 78 -5.43 -9.21 -4.20
CA LEU A 78 -6.58 -9.47 -5.09
C LEU A 78 -7.09 -8.17 -5.73
N HIS A 79 -7.13 -7.09 -4.97
CA HIS A 79 -7.50 -5.77 -5.49
C HIS A 79 -6.49 -5.28 -6.53
N ALA A 80 -5.20 -5.40 -6.25
CA ALA A 80 -4.13 -5.10 -7.20
C ALA A 80 -4.28 -5.90 -8.50
N ARG A 81 -4.59 -7.21 -8.42
CA ARG A 81 -4.82 -8.05 -9.59
C ARG A 81 -5.94 -7.52 -10.47
N ARG A 82 -7.03 -7.06 -9.87
CA ARG A 82 -8.17 -6.51 -10.61
C ARG A 82 -7.74 -5.28 -11.41
N ILE A 83 -7.06 -4.33 -10.78
CA ILE A 83 -6.56 -3.13 -11.44
C ILE A 83 -5.59 -3.48 -12.58
N LEU A 84 -4.64 -4.39 -12.35
CA LEU A 84 -3.65 -4.80 -13.34
C LEU A 84 -4.28 -5.49 -14.57
N ARG A 85 -5.46 -6.09 -14.45
CA ARG A 85 -6.20 -6.69 -15.56
C ARG A 85 -6.98 -5.69 -16.40
N GLU A 86 -7.31 -4.56 -15.82
CA GLU A 86 -8.15 -3.53 -16.45
C GLU A 86 -7.31 -2.44 -17.11
N HIS A 87 -6.06 -2.24 -16.65
CA HIS A 87 -5.25 -1.10 -17.08
C HIS A 87 -3.85 -1.52 -17.55
N PRO A 88 -3.31 -0.86 -18.59
CA PRO A 88 -1.92 -1.04 -19.02
C PRO A 88 -0.96 -0.34 -18.05
N TRP A 89 0.32 -0.73 -18.11
CA TRP A 89 1.38 0.00 -17.44
C TRP A 89 1.64 1.35 -18.12
N GLN A 90 1.67 2.40 -17.32
CA GLN A 90 2.12 3.73 -17.69
C GLN A 90 3.42 4.03 -16.93
N VAL A 91 4.38 4.64 -17.60
CA VAL A 91 5.66 4.98 -16.98
C VAL A 91 5.71 6.48 -16.77
N PHE A 92 5.97 6.85 -15.54
CA PHE A 92 6.18 8.24 -15.14
C PHE A 92 7.59 8.43 -14.64
N GLU A 93 8.22 9.54 -15.03
CA GLU A 93 9.54 9.93 -14.56
C GLU A 93 9.44 11.18 -13.68
N ASP A 94 10.29 11.23 -12.66
CA ASP A 94 10.46 12.39 -11.78
C ASP A 94 9.15 12.90 -11.13
N LEU A 95 8.26 11.99 -10.72
CA LEU A 95 7.02 12.36 -10.03
C LEU A 95 7.29 13.03 -8.68
N ALA A 96 6.50 14.06 -8.38
CA ALA A 96 6.52 14.66 -7.06
C ALA A 96 6.01 13.66 -6.01
N SER A 97 6.85 13.36 -5.03
CA SER A 97 6.59 12.39 -3.98
C SER A 97 7.28 12.77 -2.68
N ASP A 98 6.62 12.48 -1.56
CA ASP A 98 7.23 12.65 -0.22
C ASP A 98 6.51 11.75 0.80
N ILE A 99 7.01 11.78 2.04
CA ILE A 99 6.43 11.09 3.19
C ILE A 99 5.91 12.14 4.18
N GLY A 100 4.59 12.21 4.35
CA GLY A 100 3.94 13.22 5.18
C GLY A 100 3.99 14.63 4.57
N ASN A 101 3.70 15.65 5.34
CA ASN A 101 3.81 17.07 4.99
C ASN A 101 2.95 17.58 3.82
N LEU A 102 1.85 16.91 3.50
CA LEU A 102 0.87 17.45 2.56
C LEU A 102 -0.45 17.70 3.31
N PRO A 103 -1.12 18.85 3.13
CA PRO A 103 -2.44 19.09 3.69
C PRO A 103 -3.42 17.98 3.28
N GLY A 104 -4.15 17.41 4.24
CA GLY A 104 -5.08 16.32 4.01
C GLY A 104 -4.47 14.91 3.99
N VAL A 105 -3.15 14.77 4.06
CA VAL A 105 -2.46 13.47 4.19
C VAL A 105 -2.02 13.25 5.64
N ARG A 106 -2.36 12.10 6.21
CA ARG A 106 -1.93 11.75 7.57
C ARG A 106 -0.41 11.65 7.66
N PRO A 107 0.19 12.11 8.78
CA PRO A 107 1.63 11.98 8.99
C PRO A 107 2.10 10.53 8.85
N GLY A 108 3.23 10.33 8.15
CA GLY A 108 3.82 9.01 7.95
C GLY A 108 3.31 8.23 6.75
N TYR A 109 2.31 8.75 6.03
CA TYR A 109 1.90 8.17 4.74
C TYR A 109 2.74 8.74 3.61
N ALA A 110 3.12 7.87 2.67
CA ALA A 110 3.75 8.28 1.43
C ALA A 110 2.68 8.72 0.43
N TRP A 111 2.95 9.79 -0.29
CA TRP A 111 2.07 10.30 -1.32
C TRP A 111 2.81 10.53 -2.63
N LEU A 112 2.07 10.52 -3.70
CA LEU A 112 2.52 10.72 -5.08
C LEU A 112 1.57 11.64 -5.80
N GLN A 113 2.10 12.55 -6.64
CA GLN A 113 1.30 13.37 -7.53
C GLN A 113 1.38 12.82 -8.94
N LEU A 114 0.24 12.39 -9.46
CA LEU A 114 0.10 11.93 -10.83
C LEU A 114 -0.62 12.98 -11.67
N PRO A 115 -0.27 13.15 -12.95
CA PRO A 115 -1.02 14.02 -13.85
C PRO A 115 -2.45 13.49 -13.99
N ASP A 116 -3.42 14.42 -14.00
CA ASP A 116 -4.81 14.08 -14.23
C ASP A 116 -5.04 13.77 -15.71
N PRO A 117 -5.53 12.59 -16.09
CA PRO A 117 -5.76 12.25 -17.50
C PRO A 117 -6.81 13.13 -18.18
N GLN A 118 -7.71 13.79 -17.42
CA GLN A 118 -8.73 14.67 -17.98
C GLN A 118 -8.34 16.16 -17.93
N ALA A 119 -7.38 16.52 -17.08
CA ALA A 119 -6.87 17.88 -16.95
C ALA A 119 -5.33 17.84 -16.84
N PRO A 120 -4.59 17.84 -17.98
CA PRO A 120 -3.13 17.62 -17.97
C PRO A 120 -2.33 18.62 -17.13
N ASN A 121 -2.90 19.78 -16.85
CA ASN A 121 -2.29 20.81 -16.01
C ASN A 121 -2.58 20.63 -14.51
N GLU A 122 -3.45 19.69 -14.15
CA GLU A 122 -3.78 19.37 -12.77
C GLU A 122 -3.09 18.08 -12.33
N HIS A 123 -2.82 17.98 -11.04
CA HIS A 123 -2.22 16.81 -10.45
C HIS A 123 -3.14 16.20 -9.39
N VAL A 124 -3.34 14.90 -9.48
CA VAL A 124 -4.10 14.14 -8.49
C VAL A 124 -3.13 13.58 -7.45
N THR A 125 -3.39 13.86 -6.18
CA THR A 125 -2.60 13.30 -5.10
C THR A 125 -3.15 11.94 -4.71
N MET A 126 -2.31 10.94 -4.84
CA MET A 126 -2.60 9.58 -4.39
C MET A 126 -1.78 9.25 -3.15
N VAL A 127 -2.42 8.58 -2.20
CA VAL A 127 -1.80 8.13 -0.95
C VAL A 127 -1.63 6.62 -0.97
N MET A 128 -0.51 6.18 -0.49
CA MET A 128 -0.25 4.76 -0.35
C MET A 128 -1.00 4.16 0.81
N HIS A 129 -1.92 3.28 0.47
CA HIS A 129 -2.64 2.47 1.45
C HIS A 129 -1.80 1.23 1.78
N SER A 130 -0.72 1.43 2.50
CA SER A 130 0.16 0.32 2.81
C SER A 130 0.47 0.23 4.28
N HIS A 131 -0.04 -0.82 4.92
CA HIS A 131 0.53 -1.34 6.15
C HIS A 131 1.87 -2.06 5.91
N VAL A 132 2.38 -2.02 4.69
CA VAL A 132 3.66 -2.63 4.35
C VAL A 132 4.77 -1.76 4.91
N ARG A 133 5.38 -2.22 5.99
CA ARG A 133 6.65 -1.72 6.54
C ARG A 133 7.80 -2.01 5.56
N SER A 134 7.69 -1.52 4.35
CA SER A 134 8.79 -1.63 3.41
C SER A 134 9.69 -0.43 3.62
N MET A 135 10.94 -0.67 4.01
CA MET A 135 11.99 0.37 4.09
C MET A 135 12.22 1.07 2.73
N TRP A 136 11.59 0.54 1.68
CA TRP A 136 11.63 1.09 0.34
C TRP A 136 11.05 2.52 0.26
N TRP A 137 10.02 2.83 1.05
CA TRP A 137 9.39 4.15 1.11
C TRP A 137 10.33 5.26 1.57
N GLY A 138 11.31 4.93 2.39
CA GLY A 138 12.35 5.88 2.79
C GLY A 138 13.11 6.48 1.61
N ARG A 139 13.04 5.85 0.41
CA ARG A 139 13.64 6.34 -0.83
C ARG A 139 12.84 7.50 -1.46
N LEU A 140 11.55 7.59 -1.18
CA LEU A 140 10.67 8.68 -1.64
C LEU A 140 10.85 9.95 -0.80
N SER A 141 11.40 9.85 0.41
CA SER A 141 11.60 11.00 1.28
C SER A 141 12.52 12.04 0.64
N LYS A 142 12.19 13.33 0.81
CA LYS A 142 13.05 14.45 0.41
C LYS A 142 14.46 14.35 1.00
N ARG A 143 14.59 13.72 2.17
CA ARG A 143 15.87 13.51 2.88
C ARG A 143 16.65 12.28 2.41
N ALA A 144 16.11 11.49 1.49
CA ALA A 144 16.81 10.31 0.98
C ALA A 144 18.07 10.69 0.20
N ALA A 145 19.11 9.88 0.35
CA ALA A 145 20.37 10.07 -0.39
C ALA A 145 20.14 10.00 -1.93
N PRO A 146 20.88 10.79 -2.74
CA PRO A 146 20.64 10.89 -4.19
C PRO A 146 20.63 9.55 -4.91
N HIS A 147 21.53 8.63 -4.55
CA HIS A 147 21.60 7.29 -5.15
C HIS A 147 20.36 6.44 -4.86
N ARG A 148 19.69 6.66 -3.73
CA ARG A 148 18.42 6.00 -3.38
C ARG A 148 17.25 6.60 -4.14
N LYS A 149 17.25 7.93 -4.34
CA LYS A 149 16.24 8.61 -5.16
C LYS A 149 16.32 8.18 -6.61
N ALA A 150 17.53 8.01 -7.16
CA ALA A 150 17.73 7.54 -8.53
C ALA A 150 17.06 6.18 -8.80
N GLN A 151 16.90 5.33 -7.78
CA GLN A 151 16.22 4.03 -7.90
C GLN A 151 14.69 4.14 -8.02
N VAL A 152 14.11 5.28 -7.69
CA VAL A 152 12.66 5.56 -7.76
C VAL A 152 12.31 6.66 -8.75
N ARG A 153 13.27 7.05 -9.58
CA ARG A 153 13.08 8.07 -10.60
C ARG A 153 12.02 7.66 -11.62
N GLN A 154 11.99 6.39 -11.96
CA GLN A 154 11.03 5.81 -12.89
C GLN A 154 10.03 4.94 -12.13
N ILE A 155 8.76 5.32 -12.16
CA ILE A 155 7.66 4.63 -11.50
C ILE A 155 6.69 4.11 -12.55
N TRP A 156 6.32 2.86 -12.43
CA TRP A 156 5.29 2.25 -13.25
C TRP A 156 3.97 2.32 -12.51
N PHE A 157 2.95 2.80 -13.17
CA PHE A 157 1.61 2.97 -12.64
C PHE A 157 0.60 2.25 -13.54
N ALA A 158 -0.34 1.53 -12.94
CA ALA A 158 -1.50 0.96 -13.62
C ALA A 158 -2.74 1.30 -12.81
N GLY A 159 -3.74 1.89 -13.45
CA GLY A 159 -4.98 2.28 -12.79
C GLY A 159 -5.52 3.64 -13.26
N ASP A 160 -6.55 4.09 -12.57
CA ASP A 160 -7.09 5.44 -12.70
C ASP A 160 -6.62 6.29 -11.52
N PRO A 161 -5.86 7.39 -11.76
CA PRO A 161 -5.40 8.29 -10.69
C PRO A 161 -6.53 8.88 -9.85
N ARG A 162 -7.74 8.94 -10.39
CA ARG A 162 -8.92 9.49 -9.69
C ARG A 162 -9.61 8.51 -8.75
N VAL A 163 -9.33 7.23 -8.89
CA VAL A 163 -9.99 6.17 -8.09
C VAL A 163 -8.97 5.39 -7.29
N ALA A 164 -8.21 4.57 -7.96
CA ALA A 164 -7.18 3.72 -7.37
C ALA A 164 -6.19 3.27 -8.43
N GLY A 165 -5.00 2.93 -7.99
CA GLY A 165 -3.97 2.40 -8.88
C GLY A 165 -2.98 1.49 -8.16
N VAL A 166 -2.17 0.85 -8.95
CA VAL A 166 -1.05 0.04 -8.49
C VAL A 166 0.23 0.66 -9.02
N ILE A 167 1.18 0.88 -8.14
CA ILE A 167 2.54 1.25 -8.56
C ILE A 167 3.48 0.08 -8.43
N ALA A 168 4.42 0.02 -9.34
CA ALA A 168 5.57 -0.85 -9.28
C ALA A 168 6.86 -0.02 -9.40
N VAL A 169 7.87 -0.46 -8.69
CA VAL A 169 9.22 0.12 -8.81
C VAL A 169 9.94 -0.55 -9.96
N PRO A 170 10.99 0.08 -10.55
CA PRO A 170 11.58 -0.36 -11.81
C PRO A 170 11.69 -1.87 -11.93
N GLY A 171 10.86 -2.41 -12.81
CA GLY A 171 10.52 -3.83 -12.87
C GLY A 171 9.44 -4.20 -11.85
N PRO A 172 8.54 -5.11 -12.19
CA PRO A 172 7.37 -5.48 -11.38
C PRO A 172 7.76 -6.37 -10.18
N ARG A 173 8.69 -5.90 -9.35
CA ARG A 173 9.18 -6.67 -8.20
C ARG A 173 8.34 -6.48 -6.94
N HIS A 174 7.76 -5.29 -6.77
CA HIS A 174 6.94 -4.96 -5.61
C HIS A 174 5.74 -4.11 -6.06
N PHE A 175 4.55 -4.53 -5.68
CA PHE A 175 3.31 -3.83 -5.96
C PHE A 175 2.82 -3.10 -4.73
N TYR A 176 2.32 -1.88 -4.94
CA TYR A 176 1.72 -1.08 -3.90
C TYR A 176 0.42 -0.48 -4.43
N VAL A 177 -0.64 -0.64 -3.66
CA VAL A 177 -1.94 -0.07 -4.00
C VAL A 177 -1.97 1.37 -3.52
N LEU A 178 -2.38 2.25 -4.41
CA LEU A 178 -2.64 3.65 -4.15
C LEU A 178 -4.13 3.90 -4.16
N THR A 179 -4.58 4.79 -3.29
CA THR A 179 -5.94 5.32 -3.32
C THR A 179 -5.88 6.84 -3.37
N GLN A 180 -6.88 7.44 -3.99
CA GLN A 180 -7.00 8.89 -3.99
C GLN A 180 -7.19 9.38 -2.55
N THR A 181 -6.48 10.44 -2.18
CA THR A 181 -6.84 11.21 -0.99
C THR A 181 -8.17 11.88 -1.30
N VAL A 182 -9.19 11.62 -0.49
CA VAL A 182 -10.45 12.37 -0.60
C VAL A 182 -10.07 13.86 -0.52
N LYS A 183 -10.29 14.57 -1.62
CA LYS A 183 -10.08 16.02 -1.69
C LYS A 183 -10.90 16.60 -0.53
N ALA A 184 -10.24 17.20 0.46
CA ALA A 184 -10.96 18.02 1.42
C ALA A 184 -11.77 19.01 0.59
N SER A 185 -13.10 18.92 0.70
CA SER A 185 -13.99 19.81 -0.06
C SER A 185 -13.55 21.26 0.21
N PRO A 186 -13.28 22.07 -0.79
CA PRO A 186 -12.86 23.47 -0.57
C PRO A 186 -13.91 24.31 0.17
N ASN A 187 -15.10 23.76 0.42
CA ASN A 187 -16.18 24.41 1.17
C ASN A 187 -16.07 24.30 2.69
N SER A 188 -15.06 23.64 3.25
CA SER A 188 -14.92 23.56 4.72
C SER A 188 -14.15 24.74 5.33
N GLU A 189 -13.56 25.62 4.52
CA GLU A 189 -12.82 26.80 5.01
C GLU A 189 -13.59 28.13 4.87
N ALA A 190 -14.82 28.08 4.32
CA ALA A 190 -15.63 29.28 4.15
C ALA A 190 -16.87 29.27 5.06
N GLN A 191 -16.70 29.00 6.35
CA GLN A 191 -17.60 29.57 7.34
C GLN A 191 -16.88 30.76 7.95
N PRO A 192 -17.24 31.99 7.54
CA PRO A 192 -16.84 33.16 8.29
C PRO A 192 -17.45 33.05 9.69
N GLU A 193 -16.62 33.24 10.70
CA GLU A 193 -17.07 33.57 12.06
C GLU A 193 -17.92 34.84 11.94
N GLU A 194 -19.21 34.64 11.65
CA GLU A 194 -20.19 35.71 11.65
C GLU A 194 -20.63 35.89 13.08
N SER A 195 -20.08 36.95 13.65
CA SER A 195 -20.69 37.83 14.65
C SER A 195 -21.36 37.18 15.84
N MET A 196 -20.65 37.15 16.95
CA MET A 196 -21.25 37.33 18.25
C MET A 196 -20.82 38.67 18.83
N GLU A 197 -21.33 39.76 18.23
CA GLU A 197 -21.55 41.03 18.89
C GLU A 197 -23.04 41.12 19.21
N LEU A 198 -23.39 40.89 20.48
CA LEU A 198 -24.53 41.55 21.19
C LEU A 198 -24.36 41.26 22.69
#